data_e983af4bf6ec6e21eb58779440754909
#
_entry.id   e983af4bf6ec6e21eb58779440754909
#
_cell.length_a   1.000
_cell.length_b   1.000
_cell.length_c   1.000
_cell.angle_alpha   90.00
_cell.angle_beta   90.00
_cell.angle_gamma   90.00
#
_symmetry.space_group_name_H-M   'P 1'
#
loop_
_entity.id
_entity.type
_entity.pdbx_description
1 polymer ?
#
loop_
_entity_poly.entity_id
_entity_poly.type
_entity_poly.pdbx_seq_one_letter_code
_entity_poly.pdbx_strand_id
1 'polypeptide(L)' 'MKKSVYDYIYGHPDASIHDIAPVVNEPELEVLKTVNGLYREGYVTLSRIIPLSPENSDSCRYSVTGKQYSGD' A
#
# COMPACT_ATOMS: atom_id res chain seq x y z
N MET A 1 9.38 0.60 8.67
CA MET A 1 8.83 0.64 7.31
C MET A 1 7.32 0.86 7.25
N LYS A 2 6.57 0.32 8.21
CA LYS A 2 5.11 0.51 8.20
C LYS A 2 4.70 1.97 8.15
N LYS A 3 5.36 2.81 8.94
CA LYS A 3 5.00 4.22 8.98
C LYS A 3 5.25 4.91 7.65
N SER A 4 6.39 4.62 7.01
CA SER A 4 6.70 5.22 5.71
C SER A 4 5.69 4.82 4.65
N VAL A 5 5.31 3.55 4.65
CA VAL A 5 4.32 3.04 3.70
C VAL A 5 2.96 3.67 3.98
N TYR A 6 2.56 3.71 5.24
CA TYR A 6 1.29 4.33 5.61
C TYR A 6 1.25 5.81 5.20
N ASP A 7 2.33 6.55 5.49
CA ASP A 7 2.40 7.96 5.17
C ASP A 7 2.30 8.20 3.66
N TYR A 8 2.95 7.34 2.88
CA TYR A 8 2.86 7.49 1.42
C TYR A 8 1.43 7.27 0.94
N ILE A 9 0.77 6.22 1.43
CA ILE A 9 -0.61 5.93 1.02
C ILE A 9 -1.54 7.05 1.48
N TYR A 10 -1.28 7.61 2.64
CA TYR A 10 -2.08 8.72 3.15
C TYR A 10 -2.04 9.91 2.19
N GLY A 11 -0.86 10.23 1.68
CA GLY A 11 -0.71 11.35 0.77
C GLY A 11 -1.02 11.03 -0.69
N HIS A 12 -1.16 9.75 -1.03
CA HIS A 12 -1.33 9.31 -2.41
C HIS A 12 -2.42 8.23 -2.46
N PRO A 13 -3.70 8.63 -2.40
CA PRO A 13 -4.79 7.66 -2.51
C PRO A 13 -4.68 6.86 -3.80
N ASP A 14 -5.12 5.63 -3.77
CA ASP A 14 -5.02 4.70 -4.90
C ASP A 14 -3.58 4.34 -5.25
N ALA A 15 -2.68 4.37 -4.27
CA ALA A 15 -1.30 3.95 -4.50
C ALA A 15 -1.22 2.43 -4.65
N SER A 16 -0.33 2.00 -5.54
CA SER A 16 -0.06 0.58 -5.74
C SER A 16 1.26 0.21 -5.07
N ILE A 17 1.50 -1.10 -4.96
CA ILE A 17 2.79 -1.58 -4.45
C ILE A 17 3.93 -1.06 -5.33
N HIS A 18 3.71 -1.07 -6.63
CA HIS A 18 4.72 -0.60 -7.57
C HIS A 18 5.06 0.88 -7.35
N ASP A 19 4.06 1.69 -6.98
CA ASP A 19 4.28 3.10 -6.71
C ASP A 19 5.02 3.31 -5.39
N ILE A 20 4.74 2.49 -4.40
CA ILE A 20 5.29 2.67 -3.06
C ILE A 20 6.74 2.22 -2.97
N ALA A 21 7.07 1.11 -3.60
CA ALA A 21 8.38 0.47 -3.43
C ALA A 21 9.57 1.41 -3.67
N PRO A 22 9.62 2.18 -4.78
CA PRO A 22 10.76 3.04 -5.00
C PRO A 22 10.85 4.18 -4.00
N VAL A 23 9.71 4.63 -3.47
CA VAL A 23 9.69 5.74 -2.52
C VAL A 23 10.29 5.31 -1.18
N VAL A 24 9.95 4.11 -0.72
CA VAL A 24 10.47 3.60 0.55
C VAL A 24 11.78 2.85 0.36
N ASN A 25 12.22 2.68 -0.88
CA ASN A 25 13.49 2.05 -1.21
C ASN A 25 13.56 0.60 -0.70
N GLU A 26 12.48 -0.14 -0.94
CA GLU A 26 12.38 -1.54 -0.54
C GLU A 26 11.86 -2.37 -1.70
N PRO A 27 12.18 -3.67 -1.73
CA PRO A 27 11.63 -4.55 -2.76
C PRO A 27 10.11 -4.63 -2.67
N GLU A 28 9.47 -4.84 -3.81
CA GLU A 28 8.02 -4.92 -3.85
C GLU A 28 7.46 -6.00 -2.92
N LEU A 29 8.16 -7.12 -2.80
CA LEU A 29 7.72 -8.19 -1.90
C LEU A 29 7.65 -7.72 -0.45
N GLU A 30 8.64 -6.95 -0.01
CA GLU A 30 8.65 -6.43 1.35
C GLU A 30 7.54 -5.39 1.56
N VAL A 31 7.33 -4.55 0.56
CA VAL A 31 6.25 -3.58 0.61
C VAL A 31 4.90 -4.29 0.67
N LEU A 32 4.73 -5.34 -0.12
CA LEU A 32 3.50 -6.12 -0.11
C LEU A 32 3.21 -6.69 1.29
N LYS A 33 4.21 -7.27 1.92
CA LYS A 33 4.06 -7.81 3.27
C LYS A 33 3.65 -6.72 4.26
N THR A 34 4.26 -5.56 4.14
CA THR A 34 3.96 -4.43 5.02
C THR A 34 2.54 -3.92 4.81
N VAL A 35 2.14 -3.77 3.56
CA VAL A 35 0.78 -3.31 3.24
C VAL A 35 -0.25 -4.33 3.71
N ASN A 36 0.03 -5.62 3.55
CA ASN A 36 -0.87 -6.65 4.05
C ASN A 36 -1.04 -6.56 5.57
N GLY A 37 0.04 -6.27 6.28
CA GLY A 37 -0.05 -6.06 7.73
C GLY A 37 -0.92 -4.87 8.09
N LEU A 38 -0.72 -3.75 7.39
CA LEU A 38 -1.54 -2.57 7.60
C LEU A 38 -3.01 -2.84 7.26
N TYR A 39 -3.26 -3.60 6.22
CA TYR A 39 -4.61 -3.96 5.82
C TYR A 39 -5.29 -4.80 6.91
N ARG A 40 -4.59 -5.79 7.44
CA ARG A 40 -5.14 -6.64 8.52
C ARG A 40 -5.44 -5.84 9.77
N GLU A 41 -4.61 -4.86 10.05
CA GLU A 41 -4.77 -4.03 11.26
C GLU A 41 -5.78 -2.91 11.06
N GLY A 42 -6.31 -2.76 9.85
CA GLY A 42 -7.37 -1.81 9.58
C GLY A 42 -6.89 -0.40 9.27
N TYR A 43 -5.60 -0.21 9.02
CA TYR A 43 -5.08 1.12 8.69
C TYR A 43 -5.25 1.47 7.22
N VAL A 44 -5.22 0.48 6.35
CA VAL A 44 -5.44 0.71 4.91
C VAL A 44 -6.46 -0.29 4.40
N THR A 45 -7.03 0.04 3.26
CA THR A 45 -7.99 -0.84 2.59
C THR A 45 -7.72 -0.82 1.10
N LEU A 46 -8.28 -1.80 0.41
CA LEU A 46 -8.25 -1.83 -1.04
C LEU A 46 -9.23 -0.78 -1.56
N SER A 47 -8.70 0.21 -2.27
CA SER A 47 -9.54 1.25 -2.84
C SER A 47 -10.01 0.89 -4.24
N ARG A 48 -9.27 0.02 -4.92
CA ARG A 48 -9.61 -0.37 -6.28
C ARG A 48 -8.89 -1.66 -6.65
N ILE A 49 -9.59 -2.53 -7.38
CA ILE A 49 -9.00 -3.67 -8.04
C ILE A 49 -9.23 -3.47 -9.53
N ILE A 50 -8.15 -3.32 -10.29
CA ILE A 50 -8.23 -3.09 -11.72
C ILE A 50 -8.26 -4.45 -12.41
N PRO A 51 -9.18 -4.66 -13.36
CA PRO A 51 -9.21 -5.93 -14.08
C PRO A 51 -7.85 -6.23 -14.69
N LEU A 52 -7.43 -7.47 -14.57
CA LEU A 52 -6.08 -7.87 -14.95
C LEU A 52 -5.92 -8.02 -16.43
N SER A 53 -4.80 -7.55 -16.93
CA SER A 53 -4.22 -8.06 -18.15
C SER A 53 -2.94 -8.79 -17.75
N PRO A 54 -2.46 -9.71 -18.57
CA PRO A 54 -1.29 -10.52 -18.19
C PRO A 54 -0.04 -9.70 -17.85
N GLU A 55 0.12 -8.56 -18.48
CA GLU A 55 1.28 -7.71 -18.26
C GLU A 55 1.08 -6.72 -17.11
N ASN A 56 -0.10 -6.69 -16.51
CA ASN A 56 -0.39 -5.73 -15.45
C ASN A 56 -0.37 -6.42 -14.10
N SER A 57 0.75 -6.32 -13.41
CA SER A 57 0.90 -6.89 -12.07
C SER A 57 0.41 -5.96 -10.97
N ASP A 58 -0.02 -4.77 -11.35
CA ASP A 58 -0.30 -3.69 -10.43
C ASP A 58 -1.80 -3.44 -10.32
N SER A 59 -2.53 -4.50 -10.05
CA SER A 59 -3.98 -4.48 -10.14
C SER A 59 -4.66 -3.97 -8.86
N CYS A 60 -3.95 -3.93 -7.74
CA CYS A 60 -4.54 -3.53 -6.47
C CYS A 60 -4.08 -2.13 -6.11
N ARG A 61 -5.02 -1.31 -5.66
CA ARG A 61 -4.74 0.03 -5.19
C ARG A 61 -5.21 0.15 -3.75
N TYR A 62 -4.50 0.95 -2.98
CA TYR A 62 -4.72 1.05 -1.54
C TYR A 62 -4.98 2.49 -1.13
N SER A 63 -5.77 2.64 -0.08
CA SER A 63 -6.04 3.95 0.53
C SER A 63 -6.14 3.77 2.03
N VAL A 64 -5.92 4.87 2.78
CA VAL A 64 -6.08 4.80 4.22
C VAL A 64 -7.56 4.73 4.58
N THR A 65 -7.84 4.15 5.75
CA THR A 65 -9.22 3.96 6.21
C THR A 65 -9.70 5.12 7.06
N GLY A 66 -8.79 5.98 7.52
CA GLY A 66 -9.10 7.00 8.50
C GLY A 66 -8.57 6.66 9.88
N LYS A 67 -8.21 5.41 10.11
CA LYS A 67 -7.56 5.03 11.37
C LYS A 67 -6.13 5.53 11.34
N GLN A 68 -5.76 6.32 12.32
CA GLN A 68 -4.43 6.89 12.37
C GLN A 68 -3.40 5.88 12.82
N TYR A 69 -2.29 5.84 12.10
CA TYR A 69 -1.16 4.99 12.47
C TYR A 69 -0.20 5.80 13.31
N SER A 70 -0.03 5.39 14.55
CA SER A 70 0.85 6.09 15.47
C SER A 70 2.01 5.21 15.93
N GLY A 71 2.16 4.07 15.32
CA GLY A 71 3.19 3.11 15.71
C GLY A 71 4.56 3.47 15.20
N ASP A 72 5.47 2.66 15.57
CA ASP A 72 6.90 2.71 15.36
C ASP A 72 7.50 3.99 15.41
#